data_f724154c226f7954b92967aaf80c9f66
#
_entry.id   f724154c226f7954b92967aaf80c9f66
#
_cell.length_a   1.000
_cell.length_b   1.000
_cell.length_c   1.000
_cell.angle_alpha   90.00
_cell.angle_beta   90.00
_cell.angle_gamma   90.00
#
_symmetry.space_group_name_H-M   'P 1'
#
loop_
_entity.id
_entity.type
_entity.pdbx_description
1 polymer ?
#
loop_
_entity_poly.entity_id
_entity_poly.type
_entity_poly.pdbx_seq_one_letter_code
_entity_poly.pdbx_strand_id
1 'polypeptide(L)'
;WSLDLAENVFAVAGAIQHGIRHHGKPFLYYSDNGSGETADILDKEVVGILPRLGINHPTGIAGNPQGRGIIERLNRTLPMRIARKYRTYIGKGADRETLRKTNRDLRSAFTALQQGKRLNARQQSAMRDLPSWSELIDAIRDGVEWYNNRPHDELPMKPNGKHYSPAEFRKKRLAEEDTEIEWLSDVELR
;
A
#
# COMPACT_ATOMS: atom_id res chain seq x y z
N TRP A 1 0.00 -4.68 -4.64
CA TRP A 1 -0.53 -3.36 -4.29
C TRP A 1 -1.42 -2.81 -5.41
N SER A 2 -2.36 -1.97 -5.07
CA SER A 2 -3.22 -1.23 -5.99
C SER A 2 -3.05 0.27 -5.75
N LEU A 3 -3.29 1.08 -6.76
CA LEU A 3 -3.19 2.54 -6.68
C LEU A 3 -4.46 3.16 -7.26
N ASP A 4 -5.12 4.00 -6.47
CA ASP A 4 -6.30 4.76 -6.87
C ASP A 4 -6.23 6.19 -6.29
N LEU A 5 -7.08 7.07 -6.77
CA LEU A 5 -7.19 8.46 -6.29
C LEU A 5 -7.92 8.57 -4.95
N ALA A 6 -8.71 7.57 -4.60
CA ALA A 6 -9.44 7.48 -3.34
C ALA A 6 -9.57 6.03 -2.90
N GLU A 7 -9.75 5.81 -1.59
CA GLU A 7 -10.12 4.51 -1.08
C GLU A 7 -11.51 4.12 -1.60
N ASN A 8 -11.58 2.95 -2.22
CA ASN A 8 -12.83 2.36 -2.70
C ASN A 8 -12.70 0.84 -2.78
N VAL A 9 -13.83 0.16 -2.85
CA VAL A 9 -13.87 -1.31 -2.87
C VAL A 9 -13.13 -1.93 -4.06
N PHE A 10 -13.06 -1.26 -5.20
CA PHE A 10 -12.36 -1.79 -6.37
C PHE A 10 -10.83 -1.72 -6.19
N ALA A 11 -10.33 -0.69 -5.52
CA ALA A 11 -8.91 -0.61 -5.14
C ALA A 11 -8.54 -1.74 -4.17
N VAL A 12 -9.40 -2.02 -3.18
CA VAL A 12 -9.21 -3.12 -2.22
C VAL A 12 -9.27 -4.47 -2.94
N ALA A 13 -10.30 -4.71 -3.76
CA ALA A 13 -10.44 -5.95 -4.54
C ALA A 13 -9.24 -6.17 -5.48
N GLY A 14 -8.77 -5.11 -6.15
CA GLY A 14 -7.57 -5.17 -6.98
C GLY A 14 -6.30 -5.50 -6.21
N ALA A 15 -6.16 -4.99 -4.98
CA ALA A 15 -5.03 -5.32 -4.12
C ALA A 15 -5.08 -6.79 -3.66
N ILE A 16 -6.26 -7.29 -3.28
CA ILE A 16 -6.48 -8.70 -2.90
C ILE A 16 -6.17 -9.62 -4.09
N GLN A 17 -6.74 -9.33 -5.27
CA GLN A 17 -6.50 -10.09 -6.50
C GLN A 17 -5.01 -10.15 -6.84
N HIS A 18 -4.32 -9.00 -6.77
CA HIS A 18 -2.87 -8.94 -6.98
C HIS A 18 -2.10 -9.78 -5.95
N GLY A 19 -2.51 -9.72 -4.69
CA GLY A 19 -1.92 -10.53 -3.62
C GLY A 19 -2.06 -12.03 -3.87
N ILE A 20 -3.26 -12.49 -4.21
CA ILE A 20 -3.54 -13.90 -4.51
C ILE A 20 -2.73 -14.37 -5.73
N ARG A 21 -2.70 -13.59 -6.79
CA ARG A 21 -1.97 -13.92 -8.03
C ARG A 21 -0.47 -14.09 -7.82
N HIS A 22 0.13 -13.35 -6.90
CA HIS A 22 1.58 -13.37 -6.65
C HIS A 22 2.01 -14.18 -5.44
N HIS A 23 1.11 -14.48 -4.53
CA HIS A 23 1.44 -15.12 -3.25
C HIS A 23 0.57 -16.33 -2.91
N GLY A 24 -0.41 -16.65 -3.77
CA GLY A 24 -1.39 -17.69 -3.52
C GLY A 24 -2.57 -17.22 -2.68
N LYS A 25 -3.60 -18.07 -2.59
CA LYS A 25 -4.83 -17.81 -1.84
C LYS A 25 -4.53 -17.81 -0.33
N PRO A 26 -4.82 -16.75 0.42
CA PRO A 26 -4.71 -16.77 1.86
C PRO A 26 -5.89 -17.52 2.49
N PHE A 27 -5.65 -18.19 3.60
CA PHE A 27 -6.73 -18.76 4.43
C PHE A 27 -7.55 -17.66 5.11
N LEU A 28 -6.88 -16.55 5.46
CA LEU A 28 -7.46 -15.47 6.22
C LEU A 28 -7.00 -14.11 5.65
N TYR A 29 -7.96 -13.22 5.44
CA TYR A 29 -7.75 -11.81 5.16
C TYR A 29 -8.18 -10.99 6.38
N TYR A 30 -7.26 -10.27 7.00
CA TYR A 30 -7.53 -9.45 8.18
C TYR A 30 -7.45 -7.98 7.82
N SER A 31 -8.53 -7.24 8.05
CA SER A 31 -8.60 -5.81 7.75
C SER A 31 -9.15 -4.99 8.93
N ASP A 32 -9.21 -3.69 8.76
CA ASP A 32 -9.98 -2.82 9.64
C ASP A 32 -11.45 -2.74 9.20
N ASN A 33 -12.23 -1.89 9.88
CA ASN A 33 -13.65 -1.68 9.58
C ASN A 33 -13.87 -0.53 8.57
N GLY A 34 -12.90 -0.27 7.68
CA GLY A 34 -13.04 0.73 6.63
C GLY A 34 -14.17 0.39 5.65
N SER A 35 -14.81 1.39 5.08
CA SER A 35 -15.95 1.19 4.17
C SER A 35 -15.57 0.43 2.89
N GLY A 36 -14.33 0.56 2.44
CA GLY A 36 -13.80 -0.21 1.32
C GLY A 36 -13.56 -1.68 1.64
N GLU A 37 -13.25 -1.98 2.91
CA GLU A 37 -12.92 -3.32 3.39
C GLU A 37 -14.17 -4.14 3.77
N THR A 38 -15.25 -3.47 4.18
CA THR A 38 -16.50 -4.10 4.64
C THR A 38 -17.65 -3.97 3.64
N ALA A 39 -17.34 -3.64 2.40
CA ALA A 39 -18.36 -3.51 1.36
C ALA A 39 -18.96 -4.88 1.00
N ASP A 40 -20.26 -4.92 0.75
CA ASP A 40 -21.01 -6.12 0.38
C ASP A 40 -20.38 -6.92 -0.76
N ILE A 41 -19.74 -6.25 -1.72
CA ILE A 41 -19.07 -6.92 -2.84
C ILE A 41 -17.89 -7.78 -2.42
N LEU A 42 -17.25 -7.44 -1.31
CA LEU A 42 -16.14 -8.23 -0.75
C LEU A 42 -16.64 -9.33 0.17
N ASP A 43 -17.61 -9.04 1.02
CA ASP A 43 -17.86 -9.80 2.24
C ASP A 43 -19.30 -10.36 2.37
N LYS A 44 -20.20 -10.02 1.45
CA LYS A 44 -21.57 -10.53 1.48
C LYS A 44 -21.58 -12.05 1.37
N GLU A 45 -22.23 -12.70 2.33
CA GLU A 45 -22.36 -14.15 2.41
C GLU A 45 -22.83 -14.72 1.07
N VAL A 46 -22.16 -15.77 0.59
CA VAL A 46 -22.40 -16.49 -0.68
C VAL A 46 -21.96 -15.75 -1.96
N VAL A 47 -22.14 -14.43 -2.07
CA VAL A 47 -21.89 -13.68 -3.32
C VAL A 47 -20.67 -12.76 -3.27
N GLY A 48 -20.17 -12.46 -2.08
CA GLY A 48 -18.97 -11.65 -1.93
C GLY A 48 -17.71 -12.35 -2.45
N ILE A 49 -16.72 -11.57 -2.83
CA ILE A 49 -15.45 -12.09 -3.39
C ILE A 49 -14.75 -13.03 -2.40
N LEU A 50 -14.62 -12.62 -1.14
CA LEU A 50 -13.88 -13.38 -0.13
C LEU A 50 -14.60 -14.71 0.23
N PRO A 51 -15.89 -14.73 0.54
CA PRO A 51 -16.63 -15.99 0.77
C PRO A 51 -16.61 -16.93 -0.43
N ARG A 52 -16.76 -16.43 -1.65
CA ARG A 52 -16.69 -17.25 -2.88
C ARG A 52 -15.35 -17.93 -3.06
N LEU A 53 -14.28 -17.30 -2.64
CA LEU A 53 -12.92 -17.85 -2.67
C LEU A 53 -12.60 -18.70 -1.43
N GLY A 54 -13.53 -18.83 -0.48
CA GLY A 54 -13.31 -19.54 0.79
C GLY A 54 -12.26 -18.84 1.69
N ILE A 55 -12.15 -17.52 1.58
CA ILE A 55 -11.23 -16.72 2.39
C ILE A 55 -11.99 -16.18 3.61
N ASN A 56 -11.50 -16.51 4.80
CA ASN A 56 -12.04 -15.95 6.04
C ASN A 56 -11.68 -14.48 6.18
N HIS A 57 -12.65 -13.62 6.51
CA HIS A 57 -12.45 -12.19 6.67
C HIS A 57 -12.86 -11.71 8.08
N PRO A 58 -12.02 -11.90 9.10
CA PRO A 58 -12.23 -11.24 10.38
C PRO A 58 -11.81 -9.77 10.30
N THR A 59 -12.68 -8.90 10.77
CA THR A 59 -12.36 -7.48 10.93
C THR A 59 -11.79 -7.21 12.33
N GLY A 60 -11.00 -6.15 12.46
CA GLY A 60 -10.40 -5.77 13.74
C GLY A 60 -11.43 -5.42 14.80
N ILE A 61 -11.18 -5.84 16.04
CA ILE A 61 -11.99 -5.43 17.20
C ILE A 61 -11.84 -3.91 17.37
N ALA A 62 -12.97 -3.21 17.39
CA ALA A 62 -12.99 -1.78 17.63
C ALA A 62 -12.30 -1.43 18.97
N GLY A 63 -11.37 -0.46 18.94
CA GLY A 63 -10.64 -0.04 20.14
C GLY A 63 -9.44 -0.90 20.52
N ASN A 64 -9.08 -1.95 19.75
CA ASN A 64 -7.87 -2.73 19.96
C ASN A 64 -6.76 -2.36 18.96
N PRO A 65 -5.85 -1.43 19.29
CA PRO A 65 -4.77 -1.02 18.39
C PRO A 65 -3.66 -2.07 18.26
N GLN A 66 -3.51 -2.99 19.22
CA GLN A 66 -2.39 -3.94 19.23
C GLN A 66 -2.42 -4.91 18.06
N GLY A 67 -3.60 -5.35 17.62
CA GLY A 67 -3.76 -6.23 16.46
C GLY A 67 -3.37 -5.61 15.12
N ARG A 68 -3.18 -4.28 15.05
CA ARG A 68 -2.87 -3.54 13.82
C ARG A 68 -1.45 -2.97 13.76
N GLY A 69 -0.65 -3.19 14.80
CA GLY A 69 0.68 -2.58 14.92
C GLY A 69 1.60 -2.83 13.74
N ILE A 70 1.50 -3.97 13.07
CA ILE A 70 2.31 -4.31 11.88
C ILE A 70 1.90 -3.45 10.69
N ILE A 71 0.61 -3.36 10.37
CA ILE A 71 0.12 -2.59 9.23
C ILE A 71 0.26 -1.07 9.46
N GLU A 72 0.04 -0.60 10.68
CA GLU A 72 0.27 0.80 11.04
C GLU A 72 1.73 1.21 10.87
N ARG A 73 2.66 0.33 11.24
CA ARG A 73 4.08 0.55 11.05
C ARG A 73 4.46 0.56 9.57
N LEU A 74 3.91 -0.35 8.77
CA LEU A 74 4.09 -0.37 7.32
C LEU A 74 3.60 0.97 6.73
N ASN A 75 2.37 1.36 7.05
CA ASN A 75 1.74 2.59 6.56
C ASN A 75 2.49 3.86 6.99
N ARG A 76 3.19 3.84 8.13
CA ARG A 76 4.05 4.94 8.55
C ARG A 76 5.41 4.92 7.86
N THR A 77 6.01 3.75 7.67
CA THR A 77 7.40 3.62 7.20
C THR A 77 7.52 3.74 5.69
N LEU A 78 6.70 2.99 4.95
CA LEU A 78 6.82 2.88 3.50
C LEU A 78 6.40 4.17 2.77
N PRO A 79 5.20 4.74 2.99
CA PRO A 79 4.81 6.00 2.36
C PRO A 79 5.73 7.16 2.72
N MET A 80 6.18 7.27 3.98
CA MET A 80 7.13 8.31 4.37
C MET A 80 8.47 8.19 3.64
N ARG A 81 8.99 6.96 3.47
CA ARG A 81 10.24 6.74 2.74
C ARG A 81 10.11 7.18 1.28
N ILE A 82 8.99 6.82 0.63
CA ILE A 82 8.72 7.18 -0.76
C ILE A 82 8.54 8.70 -0.89
N ALA A 83 7.66 9.28 -0.08
CA ALA A 83 7.30 10.68 -0.17
C ALA A 83 8.46 11.64 0.11
N ARG A 84 9.40 11.27 1.01
CA ARG A 84 10.59 12.09 1.31
C ARG A 84 11.53 12.28 0.14
N LYS A 85 11.41 11.50 -0.92
CA LYS A 85 12.20 11.69 -2.14
C LYS A 85 11.75 12.94 -2.93
N TYR A 86 10.56 13.44 -2.67
CA TYR A 86 9.94 14.52 -3.44
C TYR A 86 9.88 15.83 -2.64
N ARG A 87 10.10 16.95 -3.32
CA ARG A 87 10.01 18.30 -2.72
C ARG A 87 8.64 18.66 -2.19
N THR A 88 7.61 17.96 -2.68
CA THR A 88 6.22 18.08 -2.24
C THR A 88 5.89 17.34 -0.95
N TYR A 89 6.88 16.69 -0.31
CA TYR A 89 6.70 15.98 0.96
C TYR A 89 6.20 16.92 2.07
N ILE A 90 5.07 16.54 2.71
CA ILE A 90 4.38 17.34 3.74
C ILE A 90 4.50 16.78 5.16
N GLY A 91 5.27 15.72 5.36
CA GLY A 91 5.40 15.04 6.65
C GLY A 91 6.41 15.69 7.61
N LYS A 92 6.70 14.97 8.70
CA LYS A 92 7.65 15.43 9.73
C LYS A 92 9.03 15.76 9.15
N GLY A 93 9.53 16.94 9.46
CA GLY A 93 10.84 17.43 9.00
C GLY A 93 10.78 18.20 7.67
N ALA A 94 9.60 18.35 7.09
CA ALA A 94 9.44 19.21 5.91
C ALA A 94 9.51 20.70 6.30
N ASP A 95 10.17 21.51 5.46
CA ASP A 95 10.19 22.95 5.64
C ASP A 95 8.82 23.57 5.33
N ARG A 96 8.20 24.17 6.35
CA ARG A 96 6.83 24.71 6.28
C ARG A 96 6.68 25.84 5.29
N GLU A 97 7.70 26.68 5.15
CA GLU A 97 7.66 27.83 4.25
C GLU A 97 7.71 27.37 2.78
N THR A 98 8.66 26.49 2.47
CA THR A 98 8.77 25.85 1.15
C THR A 98 7.48 25.11 0.80
N LEU A 99 6.89 24.38 1.73
CA LEU A 99 5.63 23.66 1.51
C LEU A 99 4.46 24.60 1.20
N ARG A 100 4.29 25.69 1.97
CA ARG A 100 3.21 26.66 1.71
C ARG A 100 3.35 27.27 0.33
N LYS A 101 4.57 27.60 -0.08
CA LYS A 101 4.87 28.16 -1.40
C LYS A 101 4.56 27.15 -2.50
N THR A 102 5.11 25.93 -2.40
CA THR A 102 4.90 24.86 -3.38
C THR A 102 3.42 24.51 -3.52
N ASN A 103 2.72 24.31 -2.41
CA ASN A 103 1.28 23.99 -2.44
C ASN A 103 0.42 25.11 -3.06
N ARG A 104 0.75 26.37 -2.77
CA ARG A 104 0.04 27.51 -3.40
C ARG A 104 0.26 27.51 -4.91
N ASP A 105 1.50 27.27 -5.34
CA ASP A 105 1.87 27.32 -6.76
C ASP A 105 1.27 26.10 -7.50
N LEU A 106 1.23 24.93 -6.89
CA LEU A 106 0.54 23.74 -7.41
C LEU A 106 -0.99 23.98 -7.54
N ARG A 107 -1.65 24.48 -6.49
CA ARG A 107 -3.08 24.82 -6.57
C ARG A 107 -3.38 25.80 -7.68
N SER A 108 -2.54 26.84 -7.82
CA SER A 108 -2.66 27.82 -8.92
C SER A 108 -2.46 27.15 -10.29
N ALA A 109 -1.54 26.20 -10.43
CA ALA A 109 -1.32 25.45 -11.66
C ALA A 109 -2.52 24.57 -12.01
N PHE A 110 -3.06 23.80 -11.05
CA PHE A 110 -4.23 22.97 -11.27
C PHE A 110 -5.47 23.78 -11.65
N THR A 111 -5.70 24.93 -10.99
CA THR A 111 -6.80 25.82 -11.35
C THR A 111 -6.65 26.35 -12.78
N ALA A 112 -5.44 26.72 -13.18
CA ALA A 112 -5.16 27.19 -14.55
C ALA A 112 -5.44 26.07 -15.58
N LEU A 113 -5.01 24.84 -15.32
CA LEU A 113 -5.27 23.68 -16.19
C LEU A 113 -6.77 23.38 -16.31
N GLN A 114 -7.50 23.39 -15.20
CA GLN A 114 -8.96 23.19 -15.21
C GLN A 114 -9.70 24.27 -16.05
N GLN A 115 -9.15 25.47 -16.12
CA GLN A 115 -9.69 26.58 -16.94
C GLN A 115 -9.13 26.59 -18.38
N GLY A 116 -8.38 25.57 -18.80
CA GLY A 116 -7.77 25.52 -20.13
C GLY A 116 -6.68 26.57 -20.37
N LYS A 117 -6.14 27.21 -19.32
CA LYS A 117 -5.12 28.24 -19.42
C LYS A 117 -3.72 27.65 -19.51
N ARG A 118 -2.84 28.35 -20.22
CA ARG A 118 -1.40 28.01 -20.23
C ARG A 118 -0.78 28.32 -18.88
N LEU A 119 0.09 27.42 -18.42
CA LEU A 119 0.85 27.61 -17.19
C LEU A 119 1.94 28.66 -17.39
N ASN A 120 2.09 29.56 -16.43
CA ASN A 120 3.23 30.45 -16.36
C ASN A 120 4.48 29.71 -15.85
N ALA A 121 5.66 30.36 -15.95
CA ALA A 121 6.95 29.73 -15.57
C ALA A 121 7.00 29.21 -14.13
N ARG A 122 6.35 29.91 -13.19
CA ARG A 122 6.30 29.53 -11.77
C ARG A 122 5.41 28.29 -11.57
N GLN A 123 4.25 28.25 -12.22
CA GLN A 123 3.35 27.09 -12.19
C GLN A 123 3.99 25.87 -12.84
N GLN A 124 4.68 26.04 -13.97
CA GLN A 124 5.43 24.97 -14.62
C GLN A 124 6.54 24.43 -13.71
N SER A 125 7.24 25.31 -12.98
CA SER A 125 8.26 24.89 -12.03
C SER A 125 7.68 24.06 -10.89
N ALA A 126 6.55 24.48 -10.33
CA ALA A 126 5.87 23.72 -9.27
C ALA A 126 5.39 22.35 -9.75
N MET A 127 4.87 22.26 -10.98
CA MET A 127 4.43 20.98 -11.56
C MET A 127 5.58 19.99 -11.77
N ARG A 128 6.80 20.48 -12.04
CA ARG A 128 8.00 19.62 -12.13
C ARG A 128 8.45 19.03 -10.80
N ASP A 129 8.01 19.59 -9.68
CA ASP A 129 8.28 19.05 -8.34
C ASP A 129 7.42 17.82 -8.01
N LEU A 130 6.38 17.53 -8.82
CA LEU A 130 5.58 16.31 -8.73
C LEU A 130 6.23 15.20 -9.55
N PRO A 131 6.21 13.95 -9.04
CA PRO A 131 6.60 12.81 -9.85
C PRO A 131 5.61 12.58 -10.99
N SER A 132 6.09 12.08 -12.11
CA SER A 132 5.24 11.42 -13.09
C SER A 132 4.63 10.13 -12.50
N TRP A 133 3.58 9.62 -13.13
CA TRP A 133 3.00 8.32 -12.72
C TRP A 133 4.02 7.18 -12.78
N SER A 134 4.87 7.15 -13.80
CA SER A 134 5.92 6.15 -13.95
C SER A 134 6.91 6.22 -12.78
N GLU A 135 7.42 7.42 -12.48
CA GLU A 135 8.35 7.62 -11.36
C GLU A 135 7.73 7.26 -10.01
N LEU A 136 6.44 7.57 -9.81
CA LEU A 136 5.73 7.21 -8.58
C LEU A 136 5.57 5.68 -8.45
N ILE A 137 5.18 5.01 -9.53
CA ILE A 137 5.04 3.54 -9.58
C ILE A 137 6.37 2.86 -9.30
N ASP A 138 7.45 3.33 -9.93
CA ASP A 138 8.78 2.79 -9.69
C ASP A 138 9.26 3.04 -8.25
N ALA A 139 9.00 4.23 -7.70
CA ALA A 139 9.32 4.53 -6.31
C ALA A 139 8.53 3.66 -5.31
N ILE A 140 7.28 3.32 -5.61
CA ILE A 140 6.46 2.40 -4.80
C ILE A 140 7.05 0.98 -4.89
N ARG A 141 7.38 0.50 -6.08
CA ARG A 141 7.98 -0.83 -6.31
C ARG A 141 9.28 -0.97 -5.53
N ASP A 142 10.20 -0.03 -5.71
CA ASP A 142 11.48 0.01 -4.98
C ASP A 142 11.27 0.07 -3.47
N GLY A 143 10.29 0.84 -3.02
CA GLY A 143 9.95 0.98 -1.60
C GLY A 143 9.45 -0.34 -1.00
N VAL A 144 8.56 -1.04 -1.69
CA VAL A 144 8.03 -2.35 -1.29
C VAL A 144 9.14 -3.39 -1.27
N GLU A 145 9.97 -3.44 -2.31
CA GLU A 145 11.12 -4.35 -2.37
C GLU A 145 12.10 -4.10 -1.23
N TRP A 146 12.45 -2.84 -1.00
CA TRP A 146 13.28 -2.46 0.14
C TRP A 146 12.67 -2.88 1.47
N TYR A 147 11.35 -2.66 1.69
CA TYR A 147 10.69 -3.04 2.95
C TYR A 147 10.73 -4.54 3.17
N ASN A 148 10.43 -5.32 2.12
CA ASN A 148 10.39 -6.79 2.21
C ASN A 148 11.77 -7.44 2.39
N ASN A 149 12.83 -6.78 1.95
CA ASN A 149 14.18 -7.35 1.99
C ASN A 149 15.06 -6.81 3.12
N ARG A 150 14.62 -5.79 3.86
CA ARG A 150 15.39 -5.30 5.01
C ARG A 150 15.10 -6.12 6.27
N PRO A 151 16.09 -6.30 7.18
CA PRO A 151 15.86 -6.89 8.49
C PRO A 151 14.85 -6.06 9.30
N HIS A 152 13.99 -6.75 10.06
CA HIS A 152 13.02 -6.16 10.98
C HIS A 152 13.27 -6.72 12.39
N ASP A 153 13.48 -5.83 13.34
CA ASP A 153 13.81 -6.16 14.74
C ASP A 153 12.71 -6.91 15.50
N GLU A 154 11.51 -6.93 14.97
CA GLU A 154 10.39 -7.72 15.51
C GLU A 154 10.31 -9.14 14.94
N LEU A 155 11.04 -9.42 13.87
CA LEU A 155 11.17 -10.77 13.36
C LEU A 155 12.28 -11.51 14.13
N PRO A 156 12.22 -12.84 14.21
CA PRO A 156 13.25 -13.65 14.89
C PRO A 156 14.65 -13.34 14.37
N MET A 157 15.64 -13.59 15.21
CA MET A 157 17.04 -13.53 14.81
C MET A 157 17.48 -14.79 14.08
N LYS A 158 18.33 -14.61 13.07
CA LYS A 158 19.07 -15.67 12.39
C LYS A 158 20.28 -16.10 13.24
N PRO A 159 20.88 -17.27 12.98
CA PRO A 159 22.09 -17.71 13.69
C PRO A 159 23.27 -16.73 13.57
N ASN A 160 23.31 -15.90 12.56
CA ASN A 160 24.34 -14.87 12.36
C ASN A 160 24.10 -13.56 13.14
N GLY A 161 23.12 -13.53 14.05
CA GLY A 161 22.80 -12.37 14.89
C GLY A 161 22.00 -11.26 14.20
N LYS A 162 21.62 -11.41 12.91
CA LYS A 162 20.78 -10.47 12.20
C LYS A 162 19.32 -10.93 12.23
N HIS A 163 18.39 -9.99 12.32
CA HIS A 163 16.97 -10.31 12.17
C HIS A 163 16.62 -10.75 10.74
N TYR A 164 15.58 -11.55 10.62
CA TYR A 164 15.01 -11.87 9.32
C TYR A 164 14.41 -10.62 8.65
N SER A 165 14.45 -10.60 7.33
CA SER A 165 13.54 -9.74 6.56
C SER A 165 12.17 -10.42 6.39
N PRO A 166 11.10 -9.69 6.08
CA PRO A 166 9.79 -10.29 5.80
C PRO A 166 9.84 -11.38 4.71
N ALA A 167 10.56 -11.12 3.62
CA ALA A 167 10.69 -12.07 2.52
C ALA A 167 11.43 -13.34 2.94
N GLU A 168 12.55 -13.21 3.66
CA GLU A 168 13.32 -14.36 4.18
C GLU A 168 12.49 -15.16 5.19
N PHE A 169 11.77 -14.48 6.10
CA PHE A 169 10.99 -15.14 7.13
C PHE A 169 9.79 -15.90 6.52
N ARG A 170 9.09 -15.29 5.55
CA ARG A 170 8.04 -15.98 4.81
C ARG A 170 8.56 -17.24 4.12
N LYS A 171 9.68 -17.14 3.40
CA LYS A 171 10.31 -18.30 2.73
C LYS A 171 10.65 -19.41 3.72
N LYS A 172 11.23 -19.05 4.86
CA LYS A 172 11.57 -20.00 5.93
C LYS A 172 10.32 -20.72 6.45
N ARG A 173 9.27 -19.97 6.80
CA ARG A 173 8.03 -20.54 7.35
C ARG A 173 7.34 -21.49 6.36
N LEU A 174 7.24 -21.11 5.09
CA LEU A 174 6.67 -21.99 4.07
C LEU A 174 7.43 -23.32 3.92
N ALA A 175 8.76 -23.27 4.04
CA ALA A 175 9.57 -24.48 3.96
C ALA A 175 9.47 -25.36 5.23
N GLU A 176 9.28 -24.76 6.42
CA GLU A 176 9.18 -25.50 7.69
C GLU A 176 7.81 -26.14 7.88
N GLU A 177 6.76 -25.50 7.40
CA GLU A 177 5.38 -25.95 7.62
C GLU A 177 4.89 -26.92 6.54
N ASP A 178 5.72 -27.24 5.55
CA ASP A 178 5.36 -28.06 4.37
C ASP A 178 4.02 -27.59 3.75
N THR A 179 3.89 -26.26 3.70
CA THR A 179 2.63 -25.61 3.33
C THR A 179 2.48 -25.59 1.81
N GLU A 180 1.51 -26.30 1.31
CA GLU A 180 1.06 -26.17 -0.08
C GLU A 180 0.34 -24.83 -0.27
N ILE A 181 0.82 -24.05 -1.24
CA ILE A 181 0.18 -22.80 -1.62
C ILE A 181 -0.92 -23.11 -2.65
N GLU A 182 -2.15 -22.78 -2.31
CA GLU A 182 -3.25 -22.87 -3.26
C GLU A 182 -3.17 -21.71 -4.26
N TRP A 183 -3.01 -22.05 -5.54
CA TRP A 183 -2.99 -21.08 -6.64
C TRP A 183 -4.31 -21.09 -7.36
N LEU A 184 -4.91 -19.94 -7.55
CA LEU A 184 -6.14 -19.77 -8.31
C LEU A 184 -5.82 -19.46 -9.78
N SER A 185 -6.63 -20.01 -10.68
CA SER A 185 -6.58 -19.69 -12.09
C SER A 185 -7.10 -18.28 -12.38
N ASP A 186 -6.77 -17.73 -13.55
CA ASP A 186 -7.29 -16.42 -13.96
C ASP A 186 -8.83 -16.40 -14.11
N VAL A 187 -9.47 -17.56 -14.29
CA VAL A 187 -10.93 -17.67 -14.34
C VAL A 187 -11.55 -17.52 -12.96
N GLU A 188 -10.94 -18.13 -11.95
CA GLU A 188 -11.40 -18.02 -10.56
C GLU A 188 -11.18 -16.64 -9.96
N LEU A 189 -10.20 -15.90 -10.50
CA LEU A 189 -9.86 -14.54 -10.07
C LEU A 189 -10.66 -13.44 -10.80
N ARG A 190 -11.57 -13.79 -11.71
CA ARG A 190 -12.48 -12.85 -12.37
C ARG A 190 -13.81 -12.74 -11.64
#